data_f81d15c7b1fb91c04102a499be40720d
#
_entry.id   f81d15c7b1fb91c04102a499be40720d
#
_cell.length_a   1.000
_cell.length_b   1.000
_cell.length_c   1.000
_cell.angle_alpha   90.00
_cell.angle_beta   90.00
_cell.angle_gamma   90.00
#
_symmetry.space_group_name_H-M   'P 1'
#
loop_
_entity.id
_entity.type
_entity.pdbx_description
1 polymer ?
#
loop_
_entity_poly.entity_id
_entity_poly.type
_entity_poly.pdbx_seq_one_letter_code
_entity_poly.pdbx_strand_id
1 'polypeptide(L)'
;MRETMTFCLPCLFGVEGIAAQELRDLELANVRAENGRVLFDGGWDAMVRVNLNSRFGERVLLLMGEFTARSFEELFQGVKALPWEEFLGKEDAFPVTGSSLSSQLHSIPDCQAIIKKAVVERLKASYRLSWFPETGALHRIRFRILKDHVSVMVDTSGEGLHKRGYRAQSNGAPMKETLAASLLKLSRLRWDGHLIDPFCGSGTLL
;
A
#
# COMPACT_ATOMS: atom_id res chain seq x y z
N MET A 1 0.19 -16.05 15.39
CA MET A 1 -0.16 -15.00 14.41
C MET A 1 -1.10 -14.03 15.10
N ARG A 2 -0.93 -12.73 14.89
CA ARG A 2 -1.85 -11.72 15.44
C ARG A 2 -3.24 -11.93 14.84
N GLU A 3 -4.27 -11.99 15.65
CA GLU A 3 -5.65 -12.17 15.18
C GLU A 3 -6.15 -10.94 14.41
N THR A 4 -5.66 -9.76 14.76
CA THR A 4 -6.03 -8.48 14.13
C THR A 4 -4.78 -7.69 13.75
N MET A 5 -4.72 -7.22 12.52
CA MET A 5 -3.65 -6.40 11.93
C MET A 5 -4.25 -5.11 11.37
N THR A 6 -3.43 -4.08 11.25
CA THR A 6 -3.82 -2.85 10.56
C THR A 6 -3.31 -2.88 9.12
N PHE A 7 -4.20 -2.55 8.20
CA PHE A 7 -3.88 -2.42 6.78
C PHE A 7 -4.04 -0.98 6.32
N CYS A 8 -3.30 -0.62 5.29
CA CYS A 8 -3.33 0.67 4.62
C CYS A 8 -3.75 0.48 3.16
N LEU A 9 -4.76 1.22 2.73
CA LEU A 9 -5.25 1.31 1.36
C LEU A 9 -4.90 2.70 0.81
N PRO A 10 -3.76 2.90 0.13
CA PRO A 10 -3.47 4.13 -0.59
C PRO A 10 -4.53 4.36 -1.67
N CYS A 11 -4.99 5.60 -1.79
CA CYS A 11 -5.97 6.02 -2.79
C CYS A 11 -5.61 7.39 -3.36
N LEU A 12 -6.32 7.81 -4.40
CA LEU A 12 -6.16 9.14 -4.96
C LEU A 12 -6.56 10.21 -3.94
N PHE A 13 -5.88 11.36 -4.01
CA PHE A 13 -6.18 12.50 -3.15
C PHE A 13 -7.60 13.03 -3.44
N GLY A 14 -8.38 13.25 -2.38
CA GLY A 14 -9.76 13.74 -2.47
C GLY A 14 -10.82 12.64 -2.59
N VAL A 15 -10.44 11.37 -2.73
CA VAL A 15 -11.40 10.23 -2.76
C VAL A 15 -11.33 9.34 -1.53
N GLU A 16 -10.59 9.75 -0.50
CA GLU A 16 -10.40 8.97 0.73
C GLU A 16 -11.75 8.66 1.41
N GLY A 17 -12.70 9.59 1.38
CA GLY A 17 -14.04 9.39 1.90
C GLY A 17 -14.82 8.30 1.16
N ILE A 18 -14.68 8.22 -0.16
CA ILE A 18 -15.31 7.20 -1.00
C ILE A 18 -14.67 5.83 -0.74
N ALA A 19 -13.34 5.77 -0.70
CA ALA A 19 -12.62 4.55 -0.38
C ALA A 19 -12.93 4.05 1.04
N ALA A 20 -13.03 4.95 2.02
CA ALA A 20 -13.42 4.60 3.39
C ALA A 20 -14.86 4.06 3.46
N GLN A 21 -15.79 4.64 2.69
CA GLN A 21 -17.15 4.12 2.63
C GLN A 21 -17.19 2.72 2.01
N GLU A 22 -16.45 2.47 0.92
CA GLU A 22 -16.32 1.13 0.34
C GLU A 22 -15.83 0.10 1.37
N LEU A 23 -14.81 0.45 2.17
CA LEU A 23 -14.30 -0.45 3.21
C LEU A 23 -15.34 -0.72 4.32
N ARG A 24 -16.18 0.28 4.69
CA ARG A 24 -17.29 0.09 5.64
C ARG A 24 -18.37 -0.79 5.05
N ASP A 25 -18.70 -0.62 3.76
CA ASP A 25 -19.67 -1.46 3.03
C ASP A 25 -19.16 -2.92 2.92
N LEU A 26 -17.84 -3.13 2.97
CA LEU A 26 -17.20 -4.45 3.08
C LEU A 26 -17.11 -4.97 4.52
N GLU A 27 -17.76 -4.29 5.48
CA GLU A 27 -17.83 -4.67 6.90
C GLU A 27 -16.44 -4.76 7.58
N LEU A 28 -15.53 -3.84 7.25
CA LEU A 28 -14.21 -3.80 7.86
C LEU A 28 -14.20 -2.96 9.14
N ALA A 29 -13.38 -3.35 10.10
CA ALA A 29 -13.30 -2.70 11.40
C ALA A 29 -12.37 -1.46 11.35
N ASN A 30 -12.66 -0.49 12.23
CA ASN A 30 -11.82 0.67 12.51
C ASN A 30 -11.36 1.45 11.25
N VAL A 31 -12.26 1.64 10.28
CA VAL A 31 -11.97 2.35 9.03
C VAL A 31 -11.72 3.83 9.28
N ARG A 32 -10.51 4.31 8.99
CA ARG A 32 -10.05 5.69 9.19
C ARG A 32 -9.51 6.27 7.89
N ALA A 33 -10.14 7.35 7.41
CA ALA A 33 -9.65 8.10 6.26
C ALA A 33 -8.55 9.07 6.70
N GLU A 34 -7.43 9.07 6.00
CA GLU A 34 -6.31 9.99 6.15
C GLU A 34 -5.89 10.52 4.77
N ASN A 35 -5.07 11.57 4.73
CA ASN A 35 -4.64 12.16 3.47
C ASN A 35 -3.95 11.13 2.55
N GLY A 36 -4.59 10.81 1.42
CA GLY A 36 -4.11 9.90 0.39
C GLY A 36 -4.13 8.41 0.76
N ARG A 37 -4.79 8.03 1.87
CA ARG A 37 -4.92 6.63 2.30
C ARG A 37 -6.12 6.40 3.21
N VAL A 38 -6.54 5.15 3.31
CA VAL A 38 -7.49 4.69 4.32
C VAL A 38 -6.85 3.56 5.13
N LEU A 39 -6.94 3.63 6.45
CA LEU A 39 -6.52 2.56 7.35
C LEU A 39 -7.76 1.74 7.78
N PHE A 40 -7.56 0.44 7.95
CA PHE A 40 -8.59 -0.47 8.47
C PHE A 40 -7.94 -1.63 9.22
N ASP A 41 -8.69 -2.25 10.12
CA ASP A 41 -8.22 -3.39 10.89
C ASP A 41 -8.94 -4.67 10.46
N GLY A 42 -8.23 -5.81 10.51
CA GLY A 42 -8.78 -7.12 10.18
C GLY A 42 -7.74 -8.23 10.14
N GLY A 43 -8.17 -9.43 9.84
CA GLY A 43 -7.32 -10.59 9.59
C GLY A 43 -6.92 -10.73 8.12
N TRP A 44 -6.35 -11.89 7.78
CA TRP A 44 -5.98 -12.21 6.39
C TRP A 44 -7.19 -12.26 5.45
N ASP A 45 -8.36 -12.67 5.96
CA ASP A 45 -9.62 -12.65 5.23
C ASP A 45 -10.03 -11.23 4.81
N ALA A 46 -9.88 -10.26 5.71
CA ALA A 46 -10.12 -8.84 5.42
C ALA A 46 -9.17 -8.33 4.31
N MET A 47 -7.87 -8.66 4.41
CA MET A 47 -6.90 -8.33 3.38
C MET A 47 -7.29 -8.89 2.01
N VAL A 48 -7.67 -10.17 1.94
CA VAL A 48 -8.10 -10.82 0.69
C VAL A 48 -9.37 -10.16 0.16
N ARG A 49 -10.37 -9.90 1.02
CA ARG A 49 -11.62 -9.25 0.66
C ARG A 49 -11.38 -7.88 0.02
N VAL A 50 -10.51 -7.06 0.60
CA VAL A 50 -10.18 -5.74 0.04
C VAL A 50 -9.40 -5.85 -1.27
N ASN A 51 -8.41 -6.75 -1.36
CA ASN A 51 -7.68 -6.99 -2.62
C ASN A 51 -8.62 -7.39 -3.77
N LEU A 52 -9.64 -8.17 -3.50
CA LEU A 52 -10.60 -8.62 -4.52
C LEU A 52 -11.64 -7.54 -4.89
N ASN A 53 -12.12 -6.76 -3.92
CA ASN A 53 -13.32 -5.93 -4.10
C ASN A 53 -13.04 -4.43 -4.21
N SER A 54 -11.89 -3.91 -3.74
CA SER A 54 -11.67 -2.46 -3.76
C SER A 54 -11.52 -1.92 -5.18
N ARG A 55 -12.31 -0.90 -5.50
CA ARG A 55 -12.32 -0.18 -6.78
C ARG A 55 -11.56 1.15 -6.72
N PHE A 56 -11.39 1.69 -5.52
CA PHE A 56 -10.82 3.02 -5.30
C PHE A 56 -9.41 2.98 -4.75
N GLY A 57 -8.98 1.84 -4.18
CA GLY A 57 -7.63 1.64 -3.67
C GLY A 57 -6.62 1.30 -4.75
N GLU A 58 -5.37 1.73 -4.55
CA GLU A 58 -4.26 1.42 -5.44
C GLU A 58 -3.58 0.09 -5.08
N ARG A 59 -3.55 -0.24 -3.79
CA ARG A 59 -2.94 -1.45 -3.19
C ARG A 59 -3.48 -1.69 -1.80
N VAL A 60 -3.33 -2.91 -1.31
CA VAL A 60 -3.50 -3.23 0.11
C VAL A 60 -2.11 -3.46 0.70
N LEU A 61 -1.77 -2.72 1.73
CA LEU A 61 -0.46 -2.77 2.40
C LEU A 61 -0.67 -3.16 3.86
N LEU A 62 0.07 -4.16 4.34
CA LEU A 62 0.12 -4.48 5.77
C LEU A 62 0.96 -3.43 6.49
N LEU A 63 0.42 -2.73 7.46
CA LEU A 63 1.13 -1.74 8.25
C LEU A 63 1.98 -2.45 9.32
N MET A 64 3.31 -2.39 9.15
CA MET A 64 4.25 -2.96 10.11
C MET A 64 4.42 -2.10 11.35
N GLY A 65 4.44 -0.77 11.16
CA GLY A 65 4.52 0.19 12.24
C GLY A 65 4.64 1.62 11.75
N GLU A 66 4.43 2.53 12.71
CA GLU A 66 4.56 3.98 12.52
C GLU A 66 5.36 4.57 13.67
N PHE A 67 6.23 5.51 13.35
CA PHE A 67 7.09 6.21 14.33
C PHE A 67 7.61 7.52 13.73
N THR A 68 8.16 8.39 14.56
CA THR A 68 8.85 9.61 14.12
C THR A 68 10.34 9.35 13.97
N ALA A 69 10.93 9.85 12.87
CA ALA A 69 12.38 9.81 12.66
C ALA A 69 12.84 11.07 11.93
N ARG A 70 13.86 11.75 12.49
CA ARG A 70 14.50 12.95 11.95
C ARG A 70 15.94 12.70 11.52
N SER A 71 16.47 11.53 11.88
CA SER A 71 17.82 11.09 11.53
C SER A 71 17.80 9.67 10.97
N PHE A 72 18.84 9.30 10.23
CA PHE A 72 18.99 7.93 9.72
C PHE A 72 19.15 6.91 10.84
N GLU A 73 19.72 7.31 12.00
CA GLU A 73 19.82 6.42 13.16
C GLU A 73 18.43 6.14 13.75
N GLU A 74 17.58 7.17 13.93
CA GLU A 74 16.20 6.97 14.39
C GLU A 74 15.39 6.12 13.43
N LEU A 75 15.56 6.33 12.12
CA LEU A 75 14.93 5.50 11.09
C LEU A 75 15.39 4.04 11.20
N PHE A 76 16.70 3.81 11.33
CA PHE A 76 17.27 2.47 11.50
C PHE A 76 16.70 1.75 12.72
N GLN A 77 16.74 2.40 13.88
CA GLN A 77 16.27 1.80 15.14
C GLN A 77 14.76 1.54 15.11
N GLY A 78 13.96 2.48 14.60
CA GLY A 78 12.51 2.32 14.46
C GLY A 78 12.14 1.14 13.57
N VAL A 79 12.80 0.99 12.43
CA VAL A 79 12.57 -0.13 11.50
C VAL A 79 13.05 -1.45 12.09
N LYS A 80 14.23 -1.46 12.75
CA LYS A 80 14.79 -2.66 13.37
C LYS A 80 13.94 -3.20 14.52
N ALA A 81 13.19 -2.34 15.22
CA ALA A 81 12.28 -2.73 16.30
C ALA A 81 11.05 -3.51 15.83
N LEU A 82 10.69 -3.42 14.54
CA LEU A 82 9.52 -4.11 13.98
C LEU A 82 9.73 -5.63 13.90
N PRO A 83 8.66 -6.43 14.03
CA PRO A 83 8.74 -7.89 14.09
C PRO A 83 8.79 -8.53 12.69
N TRP A 84 9.84 -8.28 11.94
CA TRP A 84 10.01 -8.72 10.55
C TRP A 84 9.96 -10.24 10.39
N GLU A 85 10.45 -10.99 11.38
CA GLU A 85 10.46 -12.45 11.41
C GLU A 85 9.08 -13.11 11.43
N GLU A 86 8.03 -12.34 11.76
CA GLU A 86 6.64 -12.84 11.69
C GLU A 86 6.14 -12.93 10.23
N PHE A 87 6.76 -12.20 9.29
CA PHE A 87 6.27 -11.98 7.93
C PHE A 87 7.27 -12.33 6.84
N LEU A 88 8.55 -12.33 7.13
CA LEU A 88 9.63 -12.59 6.18
C LEU A 88 10.37 -13.86 6.55
N GLY A 89 10.44 -14.79 5.62
CA GLY A 89 11.20 -16.03 5.75
C GLY A 89 12.69 -15.85 5.49
N LYS A 90 13.45 -16.91 5.67
CA LYS A 90 14.92 -16.92 5.53
C LYS A 90 15.42 -16.70 4.10
N GLU A 91 14.61 -17.05 3.11
CA GLU A 91 14.96 -17.01 1.69
C GLU A 91 14.24 -15.88 0.93
N ASP A 92 13.32 -15.19 1.60
CA ASP A 92 12.47 -14.20 0.96
C ASP A 92 13.25 -12.99 0.46
N ALA A 93 12.82 -12.47 -0.69
CA ALA A 93 13.33 -11.23 -1.26
C ALA A 93 12.46 -10.05 -0.80
N PHE A 94 13.08 -8.99 -0.29
CA PHE A 94 12.38 -7.83 0.25
C PHE A 94 12.96 -6.50 -0.24
N PRO A 95 12.72 -6.13 -1.51
CA PRO A 95 13.10 -4.83 -2.02
C PRO A 95 12.33 -3.72 -1.30
N VAL A 96 13.02 -2.59 -1.07
CA VAL A 96 12.47 -1.43 -0.37
C VAL A 96 12.19 -0.31 -1.37
N THR A 97 10.99 0.24 -1.33
CA THR A 97 10.58 1.40 -2.14
C THR A 97 9.75 2.36 -1.30
N GLY A 98 9.73 3.64 -1.63
CA GLY A 98 8.91 4.56 -0.87
C GLY A 98 9.07 6.01 -1.28
N SER A 99 8.56 6.90 -0.44
CA SER A 99 8.56 8.34 -0.65
C SER A 99 8.83 9.09 0.64
N SER A 100 9.44 10.25 0.52
CA SER A 100 9.62 11.21 1.61
C SER A 100 9.17 12.59 1.15
N LEU A 101 8.35 13.24 1.95
CA LEU A 101 7.83 14.57 1.68
C LEU A 101 7.88 15.43 2.95
N SER A 102 8.42 16.66 2.80
CA SER A 102 8.51 17.63 3.91
C SER A 102 9.18 17.06 5.16
N SER A 103 10.27 16.30 5.00
CA SER A 103 11.01 15.62 6.06
C SER A 103 12.49 15.96 6.00
N GLN A 104 13.18 15.85 7.14
CA GLN A 104 14.63 15.91 7.21
C GLN A 104 15.29 14.74 6.46
N LEU A 105 14.62 13.60 6.40
CA LEU A 105 15.02 12.41 5.65
C LEU A 105 14.55 12.50 4.19
N HIS A 106 15.13 13.41 3.40
CA HIS A 106 14.70 13.70 2.04
C HIS A 106 15.33 12.79 0.97
N SER A 107 16.49 12.16 1.25
CA SER A 107 17.15 11.24 0.31
C SER A 107 16.44 9.89 0.28
N ILE A 108 15.63 9.64 -0.73
CA ILE A 108 14.92 8.36 -0.89
C ILE A 108 15.89 7.17 -1.00
N PRO A 109 16.98 7.22 -1.81
CA PRO A 109 17.93 6.11 -1.89
C PRO A 109 18.58 5.77 -0.55
N ASP A 110 18.95 6.78 0.25
CA ASP A 110 19.54 6.54 1.57
C ASP A 110 18.52 5.94 2.54
N CYS A 111 17.29 6.43 2.54
CA CYS A 111 16.20 5.84 3.32
C CYS A 111 15.98 4.36 2.94
N GLN A 112 15.97 4.02 1.65
CA GLN A 112 15.85 2.64 1.16
C GLN A 112 16.99 1.76 1.69
N ALA A 113 18.23 2.23 1.59
CA ALA A 113 19.41 1.51 2.06
C ALA A 113 19.37 1.28 3.58
N ILE A 114 19.02 2.31 4.36
CA ILE A 114 18.93 2.24 5.83
C ILE A 114 17.81 1.30 6.26
N ILE A 115 16.63 1.38 5.65
CA ILE A 115 15.50 0.49 5.94
C ILE A 115 15.89 -0.96 5.61
N LYS A 116 16.46 -1.21 4.42
CA LYS A 116 16.92 -2.56 4.03
C LYS A 116 17.93 -3.11 5.05
N LYS A 117 18.93 -2.31 5.45
CA LYS A 117 19.92 -2.68 6.45
C LYS A 117 19.27 -3.03 7.79
N ALA A 118 18.33 -2.22 8.27
CA ALA A 118 17.65 -2.43 9.55
C ALA A 118 16.86 -3.75 9.57
N VAL A 119 16.12 -4.06 8.47
CA VAL A 119 15.42 -5.33 8.29
C VAL A 119 16.39 -6.50 8.32
N VAL A 120 17.49 -6.43 7.55
CA VAL A 120 18.53 -7.48 7.53
C VAL A 120 19.12 -7.70 8.91
N GLU A 121 19.47 -6.65 9.66
CA GLU A 121 20.04 -6.78 11.00
C GLU A 121 19.05 -7.39 12.01
N ARG A 122 17.74 -7.08 11.87
CA ARG A 122 16.69 -7.74 12.67
C ARG A 122 16.60 -9.24 12.35
N LEU A 123 16.53 -9.57 11.07
CA LEU A 123 16.40 -10.96 10.62
C LEU A 123 17.65 -11.79 10.93
N LYS A 124 18.86 -11.22 10.84
CA LYS A 124 20.09 -11.88 11.27
C LYS A 124 20.04 -12.30 12.74
N ALA A 125 19.57 -11.41 13.60
CA ALA A 125 19.44 -11.69 15.03
C ALA A 125 18.40 -12.78 15.29
N SER A 126 17.25 -12.75 14.60
CA SER A 126 16.15 -13.71 14.77
C SER A 126 16.47 -15.09 14.20
N TYR A 127 17.06 -15.14 13.01
CA TYR A 127 17.33 -16.39 12.29
C TYR A 127 18.73 -16.97 12.52
N ARG A 128 19.63 -16.22 13.17
CA ARG A 128 21.05 -16.56 13.39
C ARG A 128 21.78 -16.86 12.07
N LEU A 129 21.48 -16.08 11.03
CA LEU A 129 22.09 -16.16 9.70
C LEU A 129 22.95 -14.93 9.46
N SER A 130 24.05 -15.10 8.72
CA SER A 130 24.93 -13.99 8.32
C SER A 130 24.56 -13.39 6.95
N TRP A 131 23.85 -14.16 6.13
CA TRP A 131 23.51 -13.79 4.75
C TRP A 131 22.12 -14.31 4.35
N PHE A 132 21.41 -13.57 3.49
CA PHE A 132 20.09 -13.92 2.96
C PHE A 132 20.18 -14.07 1.44
N PRO A 133 19.78 -15.22 0.87
CA PRO A 133 19.91 -15.51 -0.57
C PRO A 133 18.93 -14.69 -1.43
N GLU A 134 17.82 -14.24 -0.85
CA GLU A 134 16.73 -13.52 -1.53
C GLU A 134 16.20 -14.25 -2.80
N THR A 135 16.10 -15.57 -2.74
CA THR A 135 15.64 -16.46 -3.81
C THR A 135 14.20 -16.94 -3.63
N GLY A 136 13.60 -16.66 -2.48
CA GLY A 136 12.24 -17.08 -2.10
C GLY A 136 11.14 -16.13 -2.58
N ALA A 137 10.07 -16.06 -1.81
CA ALA A 137 8.92 -15.20 -2.12
C ALA A 137 9.29 -13.72 -2.08
N LEU A 138 8.63 -12.94 -2.95
CA LEU A 138 8.89 -11.50 -3.07
C LEU A 138 7.93 -10.69 -2.20
N HIS A 139 8.44 -10.10 -1.13
CA HIS A 139 7.71 -9.22 -0.22
C HIS A 139 8.21 -7.77 -0.36
N ARG A 140 7.52 -6.94 -1.12
CA ARG A 140 7.93 -5.54 -1.31
C ARG A 140 7.67 -4.73 -0.06
N ILE A 141 8.71 -4.19 0.54
CA ILE A 141 8.60 -3.24 1.66
C ILE A 141 8.38 -1.84 1.08
N ARG A 142 7.34 -1.17 1.58
CA ARG A 142 7.04 0.22 1.23
C ARG A 142 7.17 1.10 2.44
N PHE A 143 7.76 2.28 2.26
CA PHE A 143 7.78 3.30 3.30
C PHE A 143 7.19 4.61 2.79
N ARG A 144 6.60 5.36 3.69
CA ARG A 144 6.16 6.74 3.48
C ARG A 144 6.66 7.57 4.66
N ILE A 145 7.39 8.64 4.36
CA ILE A 145 7.80 9.63 5.35
C ILE A 145 7.07 10.92 5.02
N LEU A 146 6.28 11.43 5.94
CA LEU A 146 5.56 12.68 5.79
C LEU A 146 5.73 13.52 7.06
N LYS A 147 6.38 14.69 6.94
CA LYS A 147 6.67 15.58 8.07
C LYS A 147 7.35 14.81 9.23
N ASP A 148 8.40 14.06 8.91
CA ASP A 148 9.19 13.21 9.82
C ASP A 148 8.42 12.02 10.43
N HIS A 149 7.14 11.84 10.09
CA HIS A 149 6.38 10.65 10.48
C HIS A 149 6.58 9.53 9.45
N VAL A 150 7.10 8.42 9.90
CA VAL A 150 7.45 7.23 9.11
C VAL A 150 6.36 6.19 9.25
N SER A 151 5.85 5.71 8.13
CA SER A 151 5.00 4.50 8.06
C SER A 151 5.75 3.45 7.25
N VAL A 152 5.89 2.24 7.79
CA VAL A 152 6.55 1.11 7.12
C VAL A 152 5.54 0.00 6.90
N MET A 153 5.47 -0.51 5.67
CA MET A 153 4.40 -1.41 5.23
C MET A 153 4.96 -2.53 4.35
N VAL A 154 4.25 -3.65 4.26
CA VAL A 154 4.52 -4.75 3.31
C VAL A 154 3.39 -4.80 2.28
N ASP A 155 3.73 -4.86 1.00
CA ASP A 155 2.78 -4.92 -0.11
C ASP A 155 2.15 -6.33 -0.19
N THR A 156 0.82 -6.40 -0.10
CA THR A 156 0.06 -7.64 -0.19
C THR A 156 -0.68 -7.83 -1.52
N SER A 157 -0.61 -6.83 -2.41
CA SER A 157 -1.35 -6.85 -3.68
C SER A 157 -0.53 -7.37 -4.87
N GLY A 158 0.80 -7.24 -4.83
CA GLY A 158 1.66 -7.53 -5.97
C GLY A 158 1.47 -6.51 -7.11
N GLU A 159 0.63 -6.81 -8.10
CA GLU A 159 0.21 -5.84 -9.11
C GLU A 159 -0.73 -4.77 -8.51
N GLY A 160 -0.74 -3.58 -9.11
CA GLY A 160 -1.66 -2.52 -8.66
C GLY A 160 -3.11 -2.89 -8.92
N LEU A 161 -4.01 -2.54 -7.99
CA LEU A 161 -5.43 -2.94 -8.05
C LEU A 161 -6.18 -2.35 -9.26
N HIS A 162 -5.66 -1.29 -9.88
CA HIS A 162 -6.18 -0.77 -11.15
C HIS A 162 -5.97 -1.75 -12.32
N LYS A 163 -5.01 -2.67 -12.23
CA LYS A 163 -4.73 -3.65 -13.28
C LYS A 163 -5.57 -4.92 -13.07
N ARG A 164 -6.87 -4.83 -13.33
CA ARG A 164 -7.80 -5.95 -13.14
C ARG A 164 -7.89 -6.90 -14.35
N GLY A 165 -7.19 -6.57 -15.45
CA GLY A 165 -7.11 -7.44 -16.63
C GLY A 165 -8.31 -7.38 -17.57
N TYR A 166 -9.33 -6.57 -17.33
CA TYR A 166 -10.50 -6.47 -18.21
C TYR A 166 -10.29 -5.57 -19.44
N ARG A 167 -9.21 -4.79 -19.47
CA ARG A 167 -8.90 -3.94 -20.62
C ARG A 167 -8.28 -4.75 -21.75
N ALA A 168 -9.06 -5.00 -22.81
CA ALA A 168 -8.60 -5.75 -23.97
C ALA A 168 -7.63 -4.96 -24.84
N GLN A 169 -7.81 -3.64 -24.95
CA GLN A 169 -6.96 -2.73 -25.73
C GLN A 169 -6.56 -1.53 -24.88
N SER A 170 -5.33 -1.07 -25.03
CA SER A 170 -4.79 0.04 -24.28
C SER A 170 -4.09 1.03 -25.21
N ASN A 171 -4.38 2.31 -25.04
CA ASN A 171 -3.65 3.41 -25.67
C ASN A 171 -2.37 3.70 -24.88
N GLY A 172 -1.49 4.56 -25.41
CA GLY A 172 -0.21 4.88 -24.78
C GLY A 172 -0.31 5.50 -23.38
N ALA A 173 -1.45 6.11 -23.01
CA ALA A 173 -1.68 6.74 -21.70
C ALA A 173 -3.16 6.60 -21.27
N PRO A 174 -3.64 5.38 -20.96
CA PRO A 174 -5.02 5.19 -20.55
C PRO A 174 -5.27 5.75 -19.14
N MET A 175 -6.50 6.19 -18.88
CA MET A 175 -6.94 6.53 -17.53
C MET A 175 -6.83 5.29 -16.63
N LYS A 176 -6.38 5.48 -15.38
CA LYS A 176 -6.39 4.39 -14.39
C LYS A 176 -7.82 4.01 -14.04
N GLU A 177 -8.08 2.73 -13.90
CA GLU A 177 -9.39 2.18 -13.54
C GLU A 177 -9.88 2.68 -12.18
N THR A 178 -8.98 2.87 -11.22
CA THR A 178 -9.29 3.46 -9.90
C THR A 178 -9.75 4.92 -10.01
N LEU A 179 -9.18 5.69 -10.93
CA LEU A 179 -9.63 7.06 -11.22
C LEU A 179 -11.00 7.04 -11.91
N ALA A 180 -11.19 6.20 -12.93
CA ALA A 180 -12.47 6.07 -13.62
C ALA A 180 -13.61 5.69 -12.67
N ALA A 181 -13.39 4.68 -11.81
CA ALA A 181 -14.35 4.28 -10.78
C ALA A 181 -14.67 5.43 -9.81
N SER A 182 -13.67 6.22 -9.43
CA SER A 182 -13.85 7.39 -8.55
C SER A 182 -14.70 8.47 -9.22
N LEU A 183 -14.46 8.78 -10.49
CA LEU A 183 -15.24 9.76 -11.26
C LEU A 183 -16.69 9.31 -11.41
N LEU A 184 -16.94 8.03 -11.74
CA LEU A 184 -18.28 7.48 -11.83
C LEU A 184 -19.02 7.54 -10.48
N LYS A 185 -18.35 7.24 -9.39
CA LYS A 185 -18.93 7.36 -8.04
C LYS A 185 -19.28 8.81 -7.68
N LEU A 186 -18.42 9.75 -8.03
CA LEU A 186 -18.62 11.18 -7.81
C LEU A 186 -19.74 11.76 -8.68
N SER A 187 -19.89 11.27 -9.91
CA SER A 187 -20.96 11.71 -10.83
C SER A 187 -22.38 11.34 -10.35
N ARG A 188 -22.46 10.44 -9.35
CA ARG A 188 -23.73 9.90 -8.83
C ARG A 188 -24.60 9.30 -9.94
N LEU A 189 -23.95 8.72 -10.97
CA LEU A 189 -24.66 8.03 -12.07
C LEU A 189 -25.58 6.97 -11.47
N ARG A 190 -26.87 7.03 -11.88
CA ARG A 190 -27.86 6.05 -11.48
C ARG A 190 -27.71 4.81 -12.36
N TRP A 191 -28.12 3.65 -11.82
CA TRP A 191 -28.07 2.38 -12.55
C TRP A 191 -28.88 2.38 -13.86
N ASP A 192 -29.95 3.22 -13.93
CA ASP A 192 -30.83 3.43 -15.08
C ASP A 192 -30.44 4.66 -15.92
N GLY A 193 -29.31 5.30 -15.59
CA GLY A 193 -28.81 6.49 -16.27
C GLY A 193 -28.00 6.14 -17.54
N HIS A 194 -27.85 7.13 -18.42
CA HIS A 194 -26.98 7.03 -19.57
C HIS A 194 -25.67 7.74 -19.32
N LEU A 195 -24.54 7.08 -19.62
CA LEU A 195 -23.21 7.65 -19.63
C LEU A 195 -22.77 7.85 -21.08
N ILE A 196 -22.41 9.09 -21.44
CA ILE A 196 -21.85 9.42 -22.74
C ILE A 196 -20.49 10.04 -22.53
N ASP A 197 -19.44 9.41 -23.06
CA ASP A 197 -18.08 9.93 -23.07
C ASP A 197 -17.67 10.26 -24.51
N PRO A 198 -17.75 11.56 -24.93
CA PRO A 198 -17.44 11.95 -26.30
C PRO A 198 -15.93 11.88 -26.62
N PHE A 199 -15.08 11.67 -25.63
CA PHE A 199 -13.63 11.56 -25.76
C PHE A 199 -13.11 10.26 -25.13
N CYS A 200 -13.84 9.17 -25.28
CA CYS A 200 -13.70 7.91 -24.52
C CYS A 200 -12.31 7.25 -24.57
N GLY A 201 -11.48 7.59 -25.56
CA GLY A 201 -10.15 6.98 -25.70
C GLY A 201 -10.23 5.45 -25.77
N SER A 202 -9.72 4.76 -24.73
CA SER A 202 -9.81 3.29 -24.58
C SER A 202 -11.09 2.81 -23.90
N GLY A 203 -12.07 3.67 -23.67
CA GLY A 203 -13.35 3.31 -23.04
C GLY A 203 -13.28 3.00 -21.55
N THR A 204 -12.29 3.54 -20.82
CA THR A 204 -12.10 3.20 -19.39
C THR A 204 -13.27 3.63 -18.50
N LEU A 205 -14.03 4.68 -18.88
CA LEU A 205 -15.23 5.13 -18.15
C LEU A 205 -16.49 4.36 -18.54
N LEU A 206 -16.52 3.73 -19.71
CA LEU A 206 -17.62 2.95 -20.25
C LEU A 206 -17.49 1.48 -19.91
#